data_b65b11b499cf101d884dd33d8c1b9a43
#
_entry.id   b65b11b499cf101d884dd33d8c1b9a43
#
_cell.length_a   1.000
_cell.length_b   1.000
_cell.length_c   1.000
_cell.angle_alpha   90.00
_cell.angle_beta   90.00
_cell.angle_gamma   90.00
#
_symmetry.space_group_name_H-M   'P 1'
#
loop_
_entity.id
_entity.type
_entity.pdbx_description
1 polymer ?
#
loop_
_entity_poly.entity_id
_entity_poly.type
_entity_poly.pdbx_seq_one_letter_code
_entity_poly.pdbx_strand_id
1 'polypeptide(L)'
;MTAPIDIDLTGRRVLVVGGSAGIGRSTALSAAAAGAAITVVGRSPEKLAEVVGTAGTGTGIAADVKDPDRCRELVGEAVEAMGGLDALIFATGVSPLAPLDVIDAQTWHDVIATNAVAPALVAQAALEHLSADGVIVFLSSISTGGNGYQGLAAYAASKAALDRTVRSWRSEHPDRRFVCMAVGDTMGTDFARDFDMETAAALFPKWLAAGTIYQNHMQADDLGATIVQFVAMLLAHPGLTIPELTIVPTGPMMSGDAAQLMATMSGEVEAP
;
A
#
# COMPACT_ATOMS: atom_id res chain seq x y z
N MET A 1 -31.22 0.93 -8.73
CA MET A 1 -30.46 1.50 -7.60
C MET A 1 -30.03 0.31 -6.74
N THR A 2 -28.77 -0.09 -6.82
CA THR A 2 -28.20 -1.06 -5.87
C THR A 2 -28.12 -0.39 -4.52
N ALA A 3 -28.62 -1.05 -3.45
CA ALA A 3 -28.42 -0.59 -2.09
C ALA A 3 -26.91 -0.38 -1.83
N PRO A 4 -26.50 0.66 -1.10
CA PRO A 4 -25.11 0.79 -0.72
C PRO A 4 -24.71 -0.48 0.02
N ILE A 5 -23.53 -1.02 -0.29
CA ILE A 5 -22.92 -2.10 0.47
C ILE A 5 -22.67 -1.50 1.87
N ASP A 6 -23.45 -1.93 2.84
CA ASP A 6 -23.29 -1.49 4.23
C ASP A 6 -22.03 -2.17 4.77
N ILE A 7 -20.96 -1.40 4.92
CA ILE A 7 -19.67 -1.89 5.42
C ILE A 7 -19.71 -1.73 6.92
N ASP A 8 -19.80 -2.83 7.64
CA ASP A 8 -19.77 -2.84 9.09
C ASP A 8 -18.51 -3.56 9.59
N LEU A 9 -17.64 -2.79 10.26
CA LEU A 9 -16.49 -3.27 11.00
C LEU A 9 -16.64 -3.03 12.51
N THR A 10 -17.85 -2.84 12.99
CA THR A 10 -18.12 -2.64 14.42
C THR A 10 -17.56 -3.82 15.23
N GLY A 11 -16.75 -3.51 16.25
CA GLY A 11 -16.07 -4.49 17.08
C GLY A 11 -14.85 -5.15 16.43
N ARG A 12 -14.49 -4.79 15.20
CA ARG A 12 -13.25 -5.24 14.55
C ARG A 12 -12.07 -4.33 14.88
N ARG A 13 -10.88 -4.88 14.91
CA ARG A 13 -9.63 -4.24 15.31
C ARG A 13 -8.67 -4.26 14.14
N VAL A 14 -8.33 -3.08 13.64
CA VAL A 14 -7.60 -2.89 12.39
C VAL A 14 -6.30 -2.12 12.64
N LEU A 15 -5.17 -2.76 12.36
CA LEU A 15 -3.85 -2.14 12.38
C LEU A 15 -3.45 -1.72 10.96
N VAL A 16 -3.15 -0.44 10.76
CA VAL A 16 -2.66 0.09 9.47
C VAL A 16 -1.24 0.60 9.62
N VAL A 17 -0.28 -0.14 9.07
CA VAL A 17 1.14 0.25 9.04
C VAL A 17 1.40 1.07 7.77
N GLY A 18 1.84 2.31 7.94
CA GLY A 18 1.88 3.32 6.87
C GLY A 18 0.60 4.17 6.83
N GLY A 19 -0.13 4.25 7.95
CA GLY A 19 -1.40 4.94 8.05
C GLY A 19 -1.33 6.47 8.14
N SER A 20 -0.15 7.10 8.04
CA SER A 20 0.01 8.55 8.20
C SER A 20 -0.23 9.37 6.93
N ALA A 21 -0.30 8.74 5.75
CA ALA A 21 -0.48 9.42 4.46
C ALA A 21 -1.05 8.46 3.39
N GLY A 22 -1.49 9.03 2.26
CA GLY A 22 -1.87 8.31 1.05
C GLY A 22 -2.89 7.20 1.30
N ILE A 23 -2.69 6.05 0.65
CA ILE A 23 -3.60 4.91 0.69
C ILE A 23 -3.80 4.41 2.13
N GLY A 24 -2.72 4.32 2.93
CA GLY A 24 -2.82 3.86 4.32
C GLY A 24 -3.67 4.80 5.19
N ARG A 25 -3.49 6.12 5.05
CA ARG A 25 -4.35 7.11 5.74
C ARG A 25 -5.81 6.94 5.35
N SER A 26 -6.09 6.88 4.07
CA SER A 26 -7.46 6.72 3.56
C SER A 26 -8.08 5.39 4.02
N THR A 27 -7.29 4.31 4.05
CA THR A 27 -7.72 3.01 4.59
C THR A 27 -8.07 3.11 6.09
N ALA A 28 -7.24 3.78 6.89
CA ALA A 28 -7.49 3.95 8.32
C ALA A 28 -8.77 4.75 8.59
N LEU A 29 -8.95 5.87 7.87
CA LEU A 29 -10.15 6.71 8.00
C LEU A 29 -11.42 5.96 7.57
N SER A 30 -11.36 5.21 6.48
CA SER A 30 -12.47 4.39 5.99
C SER A 30 -12.82 3.26 6.98
N ALA A 31 -11.80 2.61 7.60
CA ALA A 31 -12.02 1.58 8.60
C ALA A 31 -12.67 2.15 9.86
N ALA A 32 -12.23 3.32 10.33
CA ALA A 32 -12.86 4.02 11.45
C ALA A 32 -14.30 4.42 11.15
N ALA A 33 -14.58 4.95 9.95
CA ALA A 33 -15.93 5.30 9.51
C ALA A 33 -16.85 4.07 9.43
N ALA A 34 -16.28 2.88 9.16
CA ALA A 34 -17.00 1.60 9.20
C ALA A 34 -17.15 1.02 10.63
N GLY A 35 -16.74 1.73 11.68
CA GLY A 35 -16.90 1.32 13.08
C GLY A 35 -15.78 0.50 13.68
N ALA A 36 -14.65 0.34 12.99
CA ALA A 36 -13.49 -0.39 13.51
C ALA A 36 -12.76 0.39 14.61
N ALA A 37 -12.22 -0.32 15.60
CA ALA A 37 -11.14 0.19 16.41
C ALA A 37 -9.85 0.19 15.57
N ILE A 38 -9.21 1.35 15.42
CA ILE A 38 -8.03 1.49 14.56
C ILE A 38 -6.76 1.80 15.37
N THR A 39 -5.65 1.25 14.91
CA THR A 39 -4.32 1.75 15.25
C THR A 39 -3.57 2.06 13.97
N VAL A 40 -2.98 3.26 13.90
CA VAL A 40 -2.22 3.73 12.75
C VAL A 40 -0.74 3.88 13.10
N VAL A 41 0.13 3.36 12.25
CA VAL A 41 1.58 3.42 12.43
C VAL A 41 2.22 4.25 11.32
N GLY A 42 3.17 5.08 11.69
CA GLY A 42 3.94 5.91 10.77
C GLY A 42 5.11 6.59 11.50
N ARG A 43 5.93 7.35 10.77
CA ARG A 43 7.12 8.00 11.35
C ARG A 43 6.84 9.35 12.01
N SER A 44 5.82 10.10 11.55
CA SER A 44 5.50 11.44 12.03
C SER A 44 4.37 11.40 13.08
N PRO A 45 4.66 11.70 14.36
CA PRO A 45 3.63 11.78 15.40
C PRO A 45 2.54 12.81 15.06
N GLU A 46 2.89 13.92 14.41
CA GLU A 46 1.98 15.01 14.05
C GLU A 46 0.94 14.51 13.02
N LYS A 47 1.41 13.83 11.95
CA LYS A 47 0.51 13.26 10.93
C LYS A 47 -0.38 12.16 11.51
N LEU A 48 0.14 11.35 12.44
CA LEU A 48 -0.64 10.32 13.11
C LEU A 48 -1.73 10.95 13.98
N ALA A 49 -1.40 12.01 14.73
CA ALA A 49 -2.39 12.74 15.53
C ALA A 49 -3.48 13.38 14.68
N GLU A 50 -3.12 13.91 13.49
CA GLU A 50 -4.09 14.42 12.50
C GLU A 50 -5.05 13.31 12.03
N VAL A 51 -4.53 12.12 11.69
CA VAL A 51 -5.35 10.99 11.24
C VAL A 51 -6.31 10.54 12.34
N VAL A 52 -5.82 10.34 13.56
CA VAL A 52 -6.63 9.94 14.71
C VAL A 52 -7.68 11.02 15.05
N GLY A 53 -7.30 12.30 15.00
CA GLY A 53 -8.22 13.42 15.20
C GLY A 53 -9.30 13.47 14.12
N THR A 54 -8.96 13.23 12.85
CA THR A 54 -9.94 13.18 11.75
C THR A 54 -10.86 11.97 11.86
N ALA A 55 -10.34 10.82 12.28
CA ALA A 55 -11.11 9.60 12.51
C ALA A 55 -12.06 9.72 13.72
N GLY A 56 -11.74 10.61 14.67
CA GLY A 56 -12.47 10.77 15.93
C GLY A 56 -12.26 9.60 16.91
N THR A 57 -11.43 8.63 16.56
CA THR A 57 -11.13 7.42 17.35
C THR A 57 -9.79 6.83 16.95
N GLY A 58 -9.24 5.95 17.79
CA GLY A 58 -8.04 5.17 17.46
C GLY A 58 -6.76 5.65 18.14
N THR A 59 -5.66 4.99 17.84
CA THR A 59 -4.34 5.23 18.42
C THR A 59 -3.29 5.42 17.32
N GLY A 60 -2.40 6.40 17.48
CA GLY A 60 -1.24 6.62 16.62
C GLY A 60 0.03 6.10 17.30
N ILE A 61 0.80 5.25 16.61
CA ILE A 61 2.09 4.73 17.07
C ILE A 61 3.19 5.24 16.16
N ALA A 62 4.11 6.04 16.71
CA ALA A 62 5.28 6.50 15.97
C ALA A 62 6.35 5.40 15.92
N ALA A 63 6.67 4.93 14.71
CA ALA A 63 7.68 3.90 14.51
C ALA A 63 8.34 4.03 13.13
N ASP A 64 9.65 3.77 13.08
CA ASP A 64 10.35 3.49 11.82
C ASP A 64 10.41 1.96 11.65
N VAL A 65 9.72 1.46 10.65
CA VAL A 65 9.67 0.03 10.35
C VAL A 65 10.98 -0.54 9.78
N LYS A 66 11.99 0.30 9.53
CA LYS A 66 13.35 -0.17 9.23
C LYS A 66 14.05 -0.76 10.45
N ASP A 67 13.60 -0.40 11.65
CA ASP A 67 14.09 -0.97 12.89
C ASP A 67 13.35 -2.30 13.18
N PRO A 68 14.06 -3.46 13.17
CA PRO A 68 13.44 -4.76 13.38
C PRO A 68 12.80 -4.93 14.76
N ASP A 69 13.35 -4.31 15.79
CA ASP A 69 12.78 -4.41 17.14
C ASP A 69 11.48 -3.61 17.22
N ARG A 70 11.44 -2.42 16.61
CA ARG A 70 10.21 -1.63 16.50
C ARG A 70 9.11 -2.34 15.71
N CYS A 71 9.44 -3.15 14.72
CA CYS A 71 8.43 -3.97 14.00
C CYS A 71 7.68 -4.93 14.92
N ARG A 72 8.35 -5.46 15.95
CA ARG A 72 7.74 -6.36 16.93
C ARG A 72 6.95 -5.59 17.99
N GLU A 73 7.56 -4.54 18.54
CA GLU A 73 6.98 -3.73 19.60
C GLU A 73 5.69 -3.03 19.17
N LEU A 74 5.66 -2.42 17.97
CA LEU A 74 4.47 -1.71 17.47
C LEU A 74 3.23 -2.60 17.36
N VAL A 75 3.40 -3.90 17.08
CA VAL A 75 2.28 -4.84 17.05
C VAL A 75 1.74 -5.09 18.45
N GLY A 76 2.63 -5.30 19.44
CA GLY A 76 2.23 -5.44 20.83
C GLY A 76 1.49 -4.22 21.36
N GLU A 77 2.02 -3.00 21.10
CA GLU A 77 1.37 -1.73 21.46
C GLU A 77 -0.02 -1.59 20.80
N ALA A 78 -0.13 -1.96 19.52
CA ALA A 78 -1.40 -1.90 18.79
C ALA A 78 -2.44 -2.88 19.36
N VAL A 79 -2.01 -4.10 19.68
CA VAL A 79 -2.87 -5.12 20.29
C VAL A 79 -3.33 -4.71 21.68
N GLU A 80 -2.44 -4.13 22.48
CA GLU A 80 -2.80 -3.60 23.80
C GLU A 80 -3.84 -2.47 23.67
N ALA A 81 -3.64 -1.53 22.73
CA ALA A 81 -4.54 -0.41 22.52
C ALA A 81 -5.95 -0.82 22.05
N MET A 82 -6.06 -1.89 21.24
CA MET A 82 -7.32 -2.34 20.65
C MET A 82 -7.95 -3.56 21.35
N GLY A 83 -7.20 -4.26 22.23
CA GLY A 83 -7.64 -5.51 22.84
C GLY A 83 -7.58 -6.73 21.90
N GLY A 84 -6.76 -6.70 20.88
CA GLY A 84 -6.55 -7.79 19.92
C GLY A 84 -6.35 -7.30 18.48
N LEU A 85 -6.40 -8.22 17.49
CA LEU A 85 -6.14 -7.91 16.09
C LEU A 85 -7.01 -8.77 15.17
N ASP A 86 -7.80 -8.15 14.28
CA ASP A 86 -8.62 -8.83 13.27
C ASP A 86 -8.10 -8.59 11.85
N ALA A 87 -7.53 -7.42 11.58
CA ALA A 87 -6.92 -7.14 10.30
C ALA A 87 -5.63 -6.32 10.46
N LEU A 88 -4.61 -6.72 9.71
CA LEU A 88 -3.39 -5.96 9.50
C LEU A 88 -3.33 -5.53 8.04
N ILE A 89 -3.20 -4.22 7.78
CA ILE A 89 -2.95 -3.68 6.44
C ILE A 89 -1.54 -3.06 6.44
N PHE A 90 -0.62 -3.63 5.66
CA PHE A 90 0.72 -3.09 5.49
C PHE A 90 0.75 -2.23 4.22
N ALA A 91 0.70 -0.91 4.41
CA ALA A 91 0.62 0.10 3.35
C ALA A 91 1.90 0.95 3.22
N THR A 92 2.94 0.66 4.03
CA THR A 92 4.21 1.37 3.94
C THR A 92 4.98 0.97 2.67
N GLY A 93 5.62 1.97 2.06
CA GLY A 93 6.54 1.74 0.96
C GLY A 93 7.34 3.01 0.66
N VAL A 94 8.55 2.80 0.14
CA VAL A 94 9.43 3.85 -0.37
C VAL A 94 9.82 3.51 -1.80
N SER A 95 9.88 4.53 -2.66
CA SER A 95 10.09 4.37 -4.11
C SER A 95 11.07 5.41 -4.64
N PRO A 96 12.36 5.33 -4.29
CA PRO A 96 13.34 6.25 -4.84
C PRO A 96 13.41 6.09 -6.36
N LEU A 97 13.50 7.21 -7.07
CA LEU A 97 13.66 7.24 -8.51
C LEU A 97 15.15 7.36 -8.85
N ALA A 98 15.76 6.27 -9.24
CA ALA A 98 17.17 6.24 -9.64
C ALA A 98 17.43 5.16 -10.71
N PRO A 99 18.08 5.50 -11.84
CA PRO A 99 18.56 4.51 -12.79
C PRO A 99 19.52 3.50 -12.14
N LEU A 100 19.53 2.26 -12.67
CA LEU A 100 20.32 1.16 -12.10
C LEU A 100 21.82 1.40 -12.05
N ASP A 101 22.34 2.20 -12.96
CA ASP A 101 23.77 2.52 -13.10
C ASP A 101 24.24 3.60 -12.11
N VAL A 102 23.32 4.27 -11.40
CA VAL A 102 23.66 5.34 -10.46
C VAL A 102 23.10 5.15 -9.04
N ILE A 103 22.15 4.21 -8.86
CA ILE A 103 21.57 3.95 -7.53
C ILE A 103 22.63 3.39 -6.58
N ASP A 104 22.76 3.98 -5.39
CA ASP A 104 23.73 3.56 -4.39
C ASP A 104 23.24 2.37 -3.53
N ALA A 105 24.20 1.73 -2.85
CA ALA A 105 23.95 0.55 -2.02
C ALA A 105 23.04 0.87 -0.82
N GLN A 106 23.13 2.08 -0.22
CA GLN A 106 22.31 2.45 0.92
C GLN A 106 20.84 2.59 0.52
N THR A 107 20.57 3.20 -0.63
CA THR A 107 19.24 3.28 -1.21
C THR A 107 18.65 1.89 -1.44
N TRP A 108 19.43 0.94 -1.99
CA TRP A 108 19.00 -0.45 -2.12
C TRP A 108 18.62 -1.08 -0.78
N HIS A 109 19.48 -0.94 0.24
CA HIS A 109 19.22 -1.49 1.57
C HIS A 109 17.94 -0.90 2.17
N ASP A 110 17.77 0.42 2.10
CA ASP A 110 16.60 1.10 2.67
C ASP A 110 15.28 0.67 2.00
N VAL A 111 15.30 0.49 0.68
CA VAL A 111 14.13 0.04 -0.09
C VAL A 111 13.76 -1.40 0.27
N ILE A 112 14.73 -2.30 0.30
CA ILE A 112 14.51 -3.70 0.65
C ILE A 112 14.08 -3.82 2.13
N ALA A 113 14.73 -3.10 3.03
CA ALA A 113 14.38 -3.10 4.46
C ALA A 113 12.92 -2.67 4.67
N THR A 114 12.52 -1.55 4.03
CA THR A 114 11.17 -0.99 4.20
C THR A 114 10.08 -1.81 3.49
N ASN A 115 10.32 -2.22 2.23
CA ASN A 115 9.27 -2.77 1.38
C ASN A 115 9.14 -4.29 1.43
N ALA A 116 10.18 -5.00 1.87
CA ALA A 116 10.21 -6.47 1.90
C ALA A 116 10.46 -7.06 3.29
N VAL A 117 11.46 -6.55 4.02
CA VAL A 117 11.81 -7.10 5.35
C VAL A 117 10.81 -6.67 6.41
N ALA A 118 10.51 -5.37 6.50
CA ALA A 118 9.58 -4.83 7.49
C ALA A 118 8.19 -5.52 7.45
N PRO A 119 7.51 -5.67 6.29
CA PRO A 119 6.22 -6.34 6.24
C PRO A 119 6.30 -7.81 6.71
N ALA A 120 7.43 -8.51 6.46
CA ALA A 120 7.62 -9.86 6.95
C ALA A 120 7.73 -9.90 8.48
N LEU A 121 8.50 -8.99 9.09
CA LEU A 121 8.68 -8.91 10.54
C LEU A 121 7.40 -8.49 11.28
N VAL A 122 6.67 -7.51 10.72
CA VAL A 122 5.38 -7.08 11.28
C VAL A 122 4.35 -8.21 11.19
N ALA A 123 4.29 -8.93 10.06
CA ALA A 123 3.40 -10.08 9.92
C ALA A 123 3.76 -11.21 10.89
N GLN A 124 5.05 -11.48 11.09
CA GLN A 124 5.54 -12.45 12.05
C GLN A 124 5.04 -12.13 13.47
N ALA A 125 5.19 -10.88 13.90
CA ALA A 125 4.70 -10.44 15.20
C ALA A 125 3.17 -10.48 15.30
N ALA A 126 2.47 -10.14 14.22
CA ALA A 126 1.01 -10.10 14.18
C ALA A 126 0.36 -11.49 14.28
N LEU A 127 1.02 -12.56 13.83
CA LEU A 127 0.45 -13.92 13.81
C LEU A 127 0.03 -14.43 15.18
N GLU A 128 0.77 -14.08 16.24
CA GLU A 128 0.49 -14.51 17.61
C GLU A 128 -0.79 -13.85 18.16
N HIS A 129 -1.18 -12.71 17.61
CA HIS A 129 -2.28 -11.89 18.10
C HIS A 129 -3.49 -11.86 17.16
N LEU A 130 -3.31 -12.33 15.92
CA LEU A 130 -4.34 -12.31 14.90
C LEU A 130 -5.46 -13.30 15.27
N SER A 131 -6.70 -12.82 15.29
CA SER A 131 -7.87 -13.67 15.50
C SER A 131 -7.90 -14.83 14.50
N ALA A 132 -8.60 -15.92 14.84
CA ALA A 132 -8.67 -17.11 13.96
C ALA A 132 -9.17 -16.75 12.57
N ASP A 133 -10.14 -15.83 12.49
CA ASP A 133 -10.72 -15.32 11.25
C ASP A 133 -10.06 -14.02 10.76
N GLY A 134 -8.87 -13.70 11.27
CA GLY A 134 -8.15 -12.49 10.91
C GLY A 134 -7.53 -12.55 9.51
N VAL A 135 -7.15 -11.39 8.98
CA VAL A 135 -6.53 -11.24 7.65
C VAL A 135 -5.35 -10.29 7.68
N ILE A 136 -4.30 -10.63 6.96
CA ILE A 136 -3.15 -9.74 6.71
C ILE A 136 -3.13 -9.37 5.22
N VAL A 137 -3.20 -8.08 4.94
CA VAL A 137 -3.17 -7.51 3.58
C VAL A 137 -1.87 -6.74 3.39
N PHE A 138 -1.14 -7.10 2.34
CA PHE A 138 0.09 -6.40 1.93
C PHE A 138 -0.17 -5.63 0.65
N LEU A 139 0.09 -4.32 0.65
CA LEU A 139 0.02 -3.53 -0.56
C LEU A 139 1.32 -3.72 -1.36
N SER A 140 1.18 -4.39 -2.48
CA SER A 140 2.20 -4.57 -3.50
C SER A 140 2.01 -3.56 -4.65
N SER A 141 2.56 -3.83 -5.81
CA SER A 141 2.52 -2.93 -6.96
C SER A 141 2.43 -3.70 -8.26
N ILE A 142 1.77 -3.13 -9.26
CA ILE A 142 1.80 -3.64 -10.63
C ILE A 142 3.20 -3.60 -11.25
N SER A 143 4.13 -2.85 -10.67
CA SER A 143 5.54 -2.80 -11.12
C SER A 143 6.30 -4.11 -10.95
N THR A 144 5.74 -5.09 -10.23
CA THR A 144 6.32 -6.44 -10.10
C THR A 144 6.17 -7.30 -11.35
N GLY A 145 5.29 -6.91 -12.27
CA GLY A 145 5.04 -7.59 -13.54
C GLY A 145 5.36 -6.74 -14.76
N GLY A 146 5.28 -7.34 -15.94
CA GLY A 146 5.43 -6.64 -17.23
C GLY A 146 6.82 -6.06 -17.48
N ASN A 147 6.86 -5.02 -18.35
CA ASN A 147 8.06 -4.25 -18.64
C ASN A 147 8.33 -3.32 -17.45
N GLY A 148 9.53 -3.37 -16.87
CA GLY A 148 9.88 -2.56 -15.70
C GLY A 148 9.82 -1.06 -15.98
N TYR A 149 9.44 -0.29 -14.97
CA TYR A 149 9.57 1.16 -14.98
C TYR A 149 11.04 1.55 -14.85
N GLN A 150 11.57 2.27 -15.83
CA GLN A 150 12.96 2.75 -15.77
C GLN A 150 13.13 3.66 -14.53
N GLY A 151 14.22 3.49 -13.81
CA GLY A 151 14.48 4.24 -12.58
C GLY A 151 13.76 3.72 -11.32
N LEU A 152 12.85 2.74 -11.43
CA LEU A 152 12.13 2.14 -10.29
C LEU A 152 12.55 0.69 -10.02
N ALA A 153 13.72 0.27 -10.47
CA ALA A 153 14.15 -1.14 -10.38
C ALA A 153 14.26 -1.63 -8.94
N ALA A 154 14.82 -0.84 -8.02
CA ALA A 154 14.93 -1.21 -6.62
C ALA A 154 13.54 -1.36 -5.97
N TYR A 155 12.62 -0.43 -6.28
CA TYR A 155 11.24 -0.52 -5.84
C TYR A 155 10.54 -1.78 -6.37
N ALA A 156 10.59 -2.02 -7.68
CA ALA A 156 9.96 -3.19 -8.30
C ALA A 156 10.53 -4.51 -7.74
N ALA A 157 11.84 -4.61 -7.60
CA ALA A 157 12.50 -5.77 -7.00
C ALA A 157 12.06 -5.99 -5.55
N SER A 158 11.93 -4.93 -4.75
CA SER A 158 11.48 -5.04 -3.37
C SER A 158 10.02 -5.51 -3.26
N LYS A 159 9.14 -5.03 -4.14
CA LYS A 159 7.74 -5.48 -4.20
C LYS A 159 7.62 -6.91 -4.72
N ALA A 160 8.46 -7.34 -5.67
CA ALA A 160 8.54 -8.73 -6.11
C ALA A 160 9.03 -9.66 -4.97
N ALA A 161 9.98 -9.20 -4.16
CA ALA A 161 10.40 -9.92 -2.95
C ALA A 161 9.25 -10.04 -1.93
N LEU A 162 8.48 -8.98 -1.72
CA LEU A 162 7.27 -9.01 -0.89
C LEU A 162 6.26 -10.04 -1.42
N ASP A 163 5.93 -10.01 -2.72
CA ASP A 163 4.99 -10.95 -3.35
C ASP A 163 5.42 -12.40 -3.11
N ARG A 164 6.71 -12.67 -3.27
CA ARG A 164 7.26 -14.02 -3.01
C ARG A 164 7.16 -14.39 -1.54
N THR A 165 7.43 -13.47 -0.63
CA THR A 165 7.35 -13.68 0.82
C THR A 165 5.90 -13.99 1.24
N VAL A 166 4.92 -13.25 0.71
CA VAL A 166 3.50 -13.49 0.99
C VAL A 166 3.05 -14.90 0.53
N ARG A 167 3.54 -15.36 -0.62
CA ARG A 167 3.29 -16.74 -1.07
C ARG A 167 3.91 -17.78 -0.14
N SER A 168 5.08 -17.51 0.46
CA SER A 168 5.69 -18.39 1.46
C SER A 168 4.87 -18.42 2.74
N TRP A 169 4.40 -17.26 3.25
CA TRP A 169 3.50 -17.19 4.40
C TRP A 169 2.25 -18.06 4.21
N ARG A 170 1.61 -18.01 3.05
CA ARG A 170 0.44 -18.86 2.74
C ARG A 170 0.78 -20.36 2.75
N SER A 171 1.96 -20.72 2.29
CA SER A 171 2.41 -22.12 2.26
C SER A 171 2.72 -22.66 3.65
N GLU A 172 3.30 -21.83 4.51
CA GLU A 172 3.72 -22.21 5.87
C GLU A 172 2.56 -22.15 6.88
N HIS A 173 1.55 -21.28 6.61
CA HIS A 173 0.37 -21.08 7.47
C HIS A 173 -0.92 -21.18 6.65
N PRO A 174 -1.29 -22.38 6.16
CA PRO A 174 -2.45 -22.57 5.29
C PRO A 174 -3.80 -22.30 5.97
N ASP A 175 -3.82 -22.24 7.30
CA ASP A 175 -4.96 -21.90 8.16
C ASP A 175 -5.13 -20.38 8.36
N ARG A 176 -4.20 -19.57 7.86
CA ARG A 176 -4.20 -18.11 7.97
C ARG A 176 -4.44 -17.43 6.63
N ARG A 177 -4.97 -16.22 6.67
CA ARG A 177 -5.32 -15.48 5.46
C ARG A 177 -4.34 -14.34 5.19
N PHE A 178 -3.53 -14.53 4.15
CA PHE A 178 -2.57 -13.54 3.65
C PHE A 178 -2.95 -13.12 2.24
N VAL A 179 -3.13 -11.83 2.05
CA VAL A 179 -3.51 -11.23 0.77
C VAL A 179 -2.38 -10.37 0.24
N CYS A 180 -1.98 -10.58 -1.00
CA CYS A 180 -1.12 -9.70 -1.74
C CYS A 180 -1.97 -8.85 -2.69
N MET A 181 -2.03 -7.54 -2.48
CA MET A 181 -2.82 -6.61 -3.27
C MET A 181 -1.89 -5.74 -4.12
N ALA A 182 -1.77 -6.05 -5.41
CA ALA A 182 -1.03 -5.23 -6.36
C ALA A 182 -1.84 -3.98 -6.73
N VAL A 183 -1.24 -2.81 -6.56
CA VAL A 183 -1.88 -1.52 -6.78
C VAL A 183 -1.22 -0.82 -7.95
N GLY A 184 -2.05 -0.27 -8.85
CA GLY A 184 -1.65 0.57 -9.97
C GLY A 184 -1.58 2.06 -9.64
N ASP A 185 -1.55 2.88 -10.67
CA ASP A 185 -1.32 4.32 -10.59
C ASP A 185 -2.38 5.00 -9.70
N THR A 186 -1.93 5.60 -8.61
CA THR A 186 -2.80 6.21 -7.59
C THR A 186 -2.29 7.59 -7.23
N MET A 187 -3.17 8.59 -7.36
CA MET A 187 -2.95 9.98 -6.93
C MET A 187 -3.28 10.17 -5.44
N GLY A 188 -2.78 11.26 -4.86
CA GLY A 188 -2.98 11.54 -3.45
C GLY A 188 -2.09 10.70 -2.52
N THR A 189 -0.95 10.22 -3.05
CA THR A 189 0.04 9.43 -2.31
C THR A 189 1.38 10.17 -2.22
N ASP A 190 2.23 9.74 -1.29
CA ASP A 190 3.62 10.21 -1.17
C ASP A 190 4.59 9.44 -2.11
N PHE A 191 4.09 8.71 -3.10
CA PHE A 191 4.91 7.83 -3.97
C PHE A 191 6.06 8.58 -4.66
N ALA A 192 5.77 9.75 -5.22
CA ALA A 192 6.74 10.57 -5.94
C ALA A 192 7.37 11.68 -5.09
N ARG A 193 7.13 11.71 -3.78
CA ARG A 193 7.58 12.79 -2.89
C ARG A 193 9.09 13.03 -2.94
N ASP A 194 9.85 11.94 -3.00
CA ASP A 194 11.30 11.98 -2.93
C ASP A 194 11.95 11.82 -4.32
N PHE A 195 11.18 12.03 -5.40
CA PHE A 195 11.71 11.98 -6.76
C PHE A 195 12.56 13.22 -7.06
N ASP A 196 13.74 12.98 -7.60
CA ASP A 196 14.49 14.05 -8.23
C ASP A 196 13.78 14.49 -9.53
N MET A 197 13.44 15.78 -9.61
CA MET A 197 12.62 16.31 -10.69
C MET A 197 13.30 16.27 -12.05
N GLU A 198 14.64 16.39 -12.10
CA GLU A 198 15.40 16.28 -13.35
C GLU A 198 15.35 14.83 -13.86
N THR A 199 15.60 13.88 -12.99
CA THR A 199 15.49 12.45 -13.30
C THR A 199 14.06 12.07 -13.71
N ALA A 200 13.05 12.58 -13.02
CA ALA A 200 11.65 12.33 -13.35
C ALA A 200 11.29 12.87 -14.74
N ALA A 201 11.70 14.10 -15.07
CA ALA A 201 11.48 14.70 -16.39
C ALA A 201 12.17 13.91 -17.52
N ALA A 202 13.35 13.34 -17.25
CA ALA A 202 14.09 12.53 -18.21
C ALA A 202 13.47 11.13 -18.44
N LEU A 203 12.82 10.56 -17.42
CA LEU A 203 12.27 9.20 -17.46
C LEU A 203 10.79 9.16 -17.87
N PHE A 204 10.01 10.18 -17.55
CA PHE A 204 8.58 10.20 -17.83
C PHE A 204 8.24 9.97 -19.33
N PRO A 205 8.92 10.61 -20.32
CA PRO A 205 8.71 10.31 -21.73
C PRO A 205 8.98 8.86 -22.10
N LYS A 206 9.98 8.22 -21.42
CA LYS A 206 10.31 6.83 -21.65
C LYS A 206 9.24 5.87 -21.10
N TRP A 207 8.61 6.21 -19.98
CA TRP A 207 7.47 5.47 -19.42
C TRP A 207 6.25 5.57 -20.33
N LEU A 208 5.97 6.75 -20.88
CA LEU A 208 4.91 6.94 -21.89
C LEU A 208 5.16 6.09 -23.13
N ALA A 209 6.38 6.15 -23.69
CA ALA A 209 6.74 5.38 -24.88
C ALA A 209 6.69 3.86 -24.62
N ALA A 210 7.00 3.40 -23.40
CA ALA A 210 6.92 2.01 -23.00
C ALA A 210 5.48 1.55 -22.70
N GLY A 211 4.49 2.45 -22.66
CA GLY A 211 3.12 2.11 -22.31
C GLY A 211 2.96 1.61 -20.89
N THR A 212 3.66 2.22 -19.93
CA THR A 212 3.64 1.79 -18.52
C THR A 212 2.75 2.65 -17.63
N ILE A 213 2.23 3.77 -18.13
CA ILE A 213 1.39 4.71 -17.40
C ILE A 213 -0.05 4.59 -17.88
N TYR A 214 -1.00 4.49 -16.95
CA TYR A 214 -2.42 4.53 -17.27
C TYR A 214 -2.87 5.95 -17.64
N GLN A 215 -3.85 6.04 -18.55
CA GLN A 215 -4.48 7.31 -18.91
C GLN A 215 -5.22 7.93 -17.73
N ASN A 216 -5.87 7.11 -16.94
CA ASN A 216 -6.57 7.50 -15.72
C ASN A 216 -5.75 7.12 -14.48
N HIS A 217 -6.08 7.74 -13.35
CA HIS A 217 -5.47 7.44 -12.07
C HIS A 217 -6.56 7.15 -11.03
N MET A 218 -6.30 6.24 -10.12
CA MET A 218 -7.14 6.05 -8.95
C MET A 218 -6.88 7.17 -7.95
N GLN A 219 -7.85 7.44 -7.08
CA GLN A 219 -7.65 8.32 -5.93
C GLN A 219 -7.36 7.48 -4.68
N ALA A 220 -6.46 7.95 -3.82
CA ALA A 220 -6.13 7.25 -2.59
C ALA A 220 -7.35 7.00 -1.70
N ASP A 221 -8.31 7.93 -1.68
CA ASP A 221 -9.53 7.82 -0.88
C ASP A 221 -10.45 6.71 -1.40
N ASP A 222 -10.65 6.62 -2.72
CA ASP A 222 -11.45 5.55 -3.33
C ASP A 222 -10.80 4.18 -3.08
N LEU A 223 -9.47 4.12 -3.21
CA LEU A 223 -8.72 2.89 -2.99
C LEU A 223 -8.75 2.46 -1.51
N GLY A 224 -8.60 3.40 -0.57
CA GLY A 224 -8.72 3.14 0.86
C GLY A 224 -10.08 2.56 1.24
N ALA A 225 -11.16 3.16 0.71
CA ALA A 225 -12.52 2.64 0.89
C ALA A 225 -12.67 1.23 0.28
N THR A 226 -12.13 0.99 -0.91
CA THR A 226 -12.15 -0.32 -1.57
C THR A 226 -11.41 -1.39 -0.76
N ILE A 227 -10.25 -1.07 -0.18
CA ILE A 227 -9.49 -1.97 0.70
C ILE A 227 -10.33 -2.35 1.92
N VAL A 228 -11.01 -1.39 2.54
CA VAL A 228 -11.86 -1.63 3.71
C VAL A 228 -13.06 -2.52 3.36
N GLN A 229 -13.72 -2.29 2.22
CA GLN A 229 -14.80 -3.15 1.71
C GLN A 229 -14.31 -4.59 1.53
N PHE A 230 -13.15 -4.74 0.93
CA PHE A 230 -12.52 -6.05 0.71
C PHE A 230 -12.21 -6.76 2.03
N VAL A 231 -11.62 -6.05 3.00
CA VAL A 231 -11.32 -6.59 4.34
C VAL A 231 -12.60 -6.98 5.07
N ALA A 232 -13.63 -6.11 5.05
CA ALA A 232 -14.92 -6.39 5.69
C ALA A 232 -15.58 -7.64 5.10
N MET A 233 -15.56 -7.79 3.77
CA MET A 233 -16.05 -8.99 3.09
C MET A 233 -15.31 -10.25 3.58
N LEU A 234 -13.99 -10.22 3.66
CA LEU A 234 -13.21 -11.37 4.15
C LEU A 234 -13.52 -11.69 5.62
N LEU A 235 -13.63 -10.67 6.48
CA LEU A 235 -13.96 -10.88 7.90
C LEU A 235 -15.39 -11.40 8.11
N ALA A 236 -16.32 -11.06 7.23
CA ALA A 236 -17.68 -11.60 7.25
C ALA A 236 -17.77 -13.05 6.71
N HIS A 237 -16.79 -13.49 5.93
CA HIS A 237 -16.78 -14.81 5.29
C HIS A 237 -15.47 -15.57 5.60
N PRO A 238 -15.30 -16.11 6.82
CA PRO A 238 -14.04 -16.72 7.27
C PRO A 238 -13.60 -17.94 6.43
N GLY A 239 -14.52 -18.60 5.74
CA GLY A 239 -14.21 -19.69 4.82
C GLY A 239 -13.67 -19.26 3.45
N LEU A 240 -13.57 -17.94 3.19
CA LEU A 240 -13.07 -17.41 1.92
C LEU A 240 -11.70 -16.75 2.11
N THR A 241 -10.87 -16.90 1.08
CA THR A 241 -9.66 -16.09 0.90
C THR A 241 -9.50 -15.71 -0.57
N ILE A 242 -9.01 -14.50 -0.81
CA ILE A 242 -8.57 -14.04 -2.13
C ILE A 242 -7.08 -13.77 -1.99
N PRO A 243 -6.22 -14.73 -2.36
CA PRO A 243 -4.80 -14.67 -2.05
C PRO A 243 -4.05 -13.58 -2.79
N GLU A 244 -4.51 -13.24 -3.99
CA GLU A 244 -3.91 -12.20 -4.85
C GLU A 244 -5.02 -11.38 -5.50
N LEU A 245 -4.86 -10.06 -5.49
CA LEU A 245 -5.79 -9.11 -6.09
C LEU A 245 -4.99 -8.00 -6.77
N THR A 246 -5.42 -7.59 -7.95
CA THR A 246 -4.83 -6.44 -8.65
C THR A 246 -5.91 -5.37 -8.83
N ILE A 247 -5.61 -4.15 -8.39
CA ILE A 247 -6.48 -2.98 -8.55
C ILE A 247 -5.73 -1.96 -9.41
N VAL A 248 -6.32 -1.61 -10.53
CA VAL A 248 -5.75 -0.67 -11.50
C VAL A 248 -6.78 0.38 -11.90
N PRO A 249 -6.35 1.54 -12.40
CA PRO A 249 -7.25 2.53 -12.98
C PRO A 249 -8.05 1.94 -14.14
N THR A 250 -9.22 2.50 -14.40
CA THR A 250 -9.96 2.23 -15.62
C THR A 250 -9.32 2.94 -16.82
N GLY A 251 -9.47 2.37 -18.01
CA GLY A 251 -8.93 2.92 -19.25
C GLY A 251 -7.63 2.25 -19.70
N PRO A 252 -7.15 2.59 -20.88
CA PRO A 252 -5.94 2.01 -21.45
C PRO A 252 -4.67 2.55 -20.80
N MET A 253 -3.58 1.80 -20.94
CA MET A 253 -2.24 2.36 -20.76
C MET A 253 -1.94 3.32 -21.92
N MET A 254 -1.34 4.48 -21.61
CA MET A 254 -0.90 5.43 -22.63
C MET A 254 0.24 4.81 -23.43
N SER A 255 0.10 4.82 -24.77
CA SER A 255 1.12 4.34 -25.70
C SER A 255 1.19 5.30 -26.87
N GLY A 256 2.39 5.59 -27.38
CA GLY A 256 2.57 6.47 -28.53
C GLY A 256 3.84 7.32 -28.46
N ASP A 257 3.94 8.29 -29.37
CA ASP A 257 5.04 9.25 -29.34
C ASP A 257 4.92 10.13 -28.08
N ALA A 258 5.96 10.08 -27.25
CA ALA A 258 5.99 10.83 -25.99
C ALA A 258 5.82 12.35 -26.20
N ALA A 259 6.34 12.91 -27.30
CA ALA A 259 6.18 14.33 -27.61
C ALA A 259 4.72 14.69 -27.93
N GLN A 260 4.02 13.83 -28.67
CA GLN A 260 2.61 14.00 -28.99
C GLN A 260 1.71 13.86 -27.77
N LEU A 261 2.00 12.87 -26.89
CA LEU A 261 1.28 12.69 -25.64
C LEU A 261 1.48 13.87 -24.68
N MET A 262 2.70 14.39 -24.56
CA MET A 262 3.00 15.57 -23.74
C MET A 262 2.28 16.82 -24.27
N ALA A 263 2.24 17.04 -25.59
CA ALA A 263 1.51 18.15 -26.22
C ALA A 263 0.00 18.06 -25.97
N THR A 264 -0.57 16.86 -26.00
CA THR A 264 -1.98 16.63 -25.65
C THR A 264 -2.26 16.91 -24.17
N MET A 265 -1.37 16.49 -23.27
CA MET A 265 -1.51 16.73 -21.83
C MET A 265 -1.32 18.20 -21.45
N SER A 266 -0.47 18.95 -22.17
CA SER A 266 -0.27 20.40 -22.00
C SER A 266 -1.39 21.25 -22.58
N GLY A 267 -2.33 20.64 -23.33
CA GLY A 267 -3.42 21.35 -24.02
C GLY A 267 -2.99 22.09 -25.29
N GLU A 268 -1.80 21.82 -25.82
CA GLU A 268 -1.27 22.42 -27.06
C GLU A 268 -1.83 21.75 -28.32
N VAL A 269 -2.39 20.54 -28.19
CA VAL A 269 -3.03 19.79 -29.28
C VAL A 269 -4.32 19.14 -28.76
N GLU A 270 -5.43 19.26 -29.49
CA GLU A 270 -6.69 18.54 -29.20
C GLU A 270 -6.46 17.03 -29.31
N ALA A 271 -7.05 16.26 -28.39
CA ALA A 271 -7.03 14.81 -28.44
C ALA A 271 -7.72 14.31 -29.72
N PRO A 272 -7.20 13.27 -30.37
CA PRO A 272 -7.76 12.74 -31.63
C PRO A 272 -9.16 12.13 -31.46
#